data_5ac49f2d8c251e5cdc9b86e6a2870047
#
_entry.id   5ac49f2d8c251e5cdc9b86e6a2870047
#
_cell.length_a   1.000
_cell.length_b   1.000
_cell.length_c   1.000
_cell.angle_alpha   90.00
_cell.angle_beta   90.00
_cell.angle_gamma   90.00
#
_symmetry.space_group_name_H-M   'P 1'
#
loop_
_entity.id
_entity.type
_entity.pdbx_description
1 polymer ?
#
loop_
_entity_poly.entity_id
_entity_poly.type
_entity_poly.pdbx_seq_one_letter_code
_entity_poly.pdbx_strand_id
1 'polypeptide(L)'
;MEQRKKNNLSDLLMIHGAVLLFGLAGVISKGITTGSMMITFGRVFFSSITLYILCRATKTSIKLKSRADLLRLVITGAVLALHWFSFIESVRIASVAVGTITFSTFPLFVTFIEPVMFREKLRLKSVICAIVMLIGVFVLVPLDDLAGFSPAGLAWGMLSALTYALLSLMNRRFSAVYPGSVVCFYEQSAAAVVLLPFVAVMRPAVTGIDITLIAVLGVFCTALAHSLFVSSLRRVKVQTAGIIAGMESVYGIILAALVLKMPPTARELIGGAIVLGVSLYTTISENREA
;
A
#
# COMPACT_ATOMS: atom_id res chain seq x y z
N MET A 1 -11.76 -22.17 -19.03
CA MET A 1 -10.40 -22.16 -18.46
C MET A 1 -9.59 -20.96 -18.96
N GLU A 2 -9.53 -20.72 -20.27
CA GLU A 2 -8.75 -19.62 -20.88
C GLU A 2 -9.20 -18.22 -20.41
N GLN A 3 -10.51 -17.94 -20.37
CA GLN A 3 -11.05 -16.66 -19.87
C GLN A 3 -10.71 -16.39 -18.40
N ARG A 4 -10.68 -17.44 -17.57
CA ARG A 4 -10.30 -17.34 -16.15
C ARG A 4 -8.84 -16.95 -16.01
N LYS A 5 -7.95 -17.60 -16.79
CA LYS A 5 -6.51 -17.27 -16.81
C LYS A 5 -6.25 -15.84 -17.30
N LYS A 6 -6.95 -15.41 -18.37
CA LYS A 6 -6.84 -14.04 -18.90
C LYS A 6 -7.28 -13.00 -17.86
N ASN A 7 -8.36 -13.25 -17.13
CA ASN A 7 -8.84 -12.36 -16.08
C ASN A 7 -7.85 -12.30 -14.91
N ASN A 8 -7.27 -13.45 -14.50
CA ASN A 8 -6.29 -13.49 -13.42
C ASN A 8 -5.01 -12.73 -13.79
N LEU A 9 -4.51 -12.88 -15.02
CA LEU A 9 -3.36 -12.12 -15.50
C LEU A 9 -3.62 -10.61 -15.48
N SER A 10 -4.81 -10.17 -15.89
CA SER A 10 -5.20 -8.76 -15.80
C SER A 10 -5.16 -8.24 -14.37
N ASP A 11 -5.66 -9.01 -13.38
CA ASP A 11 -5.66 -8.62 -11.98
C ASP A 11 -4.23 -8.56 -11.41
N LEU A 12 -3.35 -9.49 -11.80
CA LEU A 12 -1.93 -9.47 -11.42
C LEU A 12 -1.21 -8.24 -12.00
N LEU A 13 -1.49 -7.90 -13.26
CA LEU A 13 -0.96 -6.68 -13.90
C LEU A 13 -1.47 -5.41 -13.20
N MET A 14 -2.73 -5.39 -12.74
CA MET A 14 -3.24 -4.27 -11.93
C MET A 14 -2.48 -4.11 -10.63
N ILE A 15 -2.09 -5.21 -9.96
CA ILE A 15 -1.25 -5.14 -8.75
C ILE A 15 0.11 -4.54 -9.08
N HIS A 16 0.80 -5.02 -10.12
CA HIS A 16 2.10 -4.46 -10.51
C HIS A 16 2.01 -2.98 -10.87
N GLY A 17 0.96 -2.57 -11.60
CA GLY A 17 0.71 -1.16 -11.89
C GLY A 17 0.47 -0.32 -10.62
N ALA A 18 -0.29 -0.84 -9.67
CA ALA A 18 -0.51 -0.18 -8.38
C ALA A 18 0.80 -0.02 -7.59
N VAL A 19 1.59 -1.09 -7.53
CA VAL A 19 2.85 -1.13 -6.77
C VAL A 19 3.93 -0.24 -7.41
N LEU A 20 3.96 -0.11 -8.74
CA LEU A 20 4.79 0.89 -9.42
C LEU A 20 4.46 2.32 -8.98
N LEU A 21 3.16 2.64 -8.88
CA LEU A 21 2.70 3.95 -8.40
C LEU A 21 2.98 4.14 -6.90
N PHE A 22 2.97 3.08 -6.09
CA PHE A 22 3.40 3.15 -4.70
C PHE A 22 4.90 3.48 -4.60
N GLY A 23 5.75 2.84 -5.41
CA GLY A 23 7.17 3.17 -5.51
C GLY A 23 7.42 4.63 -5.95
N LEU A 24 6.62 5.15 -6.88
CA LEU A 24 6.66 6.55 -7.29
C LEU A 24 6.32 7.50 -6.13
N ALA A 25 5.41 7.10 -5.23
CA ALA A 25 5.05 7.91 -4.07
C ALA A 25 6.27 8.22 -3.18
N GLY A 26 7.18 7.26 -3.01
CA GLY A 26 8.42 7.45 -2.26
C GLY A 26 9.30 8.55 -2.87
N VAL A 27 9.42 8.58 -4.19
CA VAL A 27 10.22 9.59 -4.91
C VAL A 27 9.58 10.98 -4.79
N ILE A 28 8.27 11.09 -5.01
CA ILE A 28 7.54 12.37 -4.90
C ILE A 28 7.59 12.91 -3.47
N SER A 29 7.47 12.04 -2.47
CA SER A 29 7.45 12.44 -1.06
C SER A 29 8.75 13.12 -0.60
N LYS A 30 9.88 12.87 -1.27
CA LYS A 30 11.16 13.57 -0.98
C LYS A 30 11.10 15.08 -1.23
N GLY A 31 10.21 15.53 -2.10
CA GLY A 31 10.02 16.96 -2.37
C GLY A 31 9.03 17.67 -1.43
N ILE A 32 8.41 16.95 -0.49
CA ILE A 32 7.40 17.49 0.42
C ILE A 32 8.03 17.85 1.76
N THR A 33 7.81 19.09 2.19
CA THR A 33 8.45 19.63 3.42
C THR A 33 7.52 19.62 4.64
N THR A 34 6.21 19.50 4.43
CA THR A 34 5.22 19.49 5.52
C THR A 34 5.22 18.19 6.33
N GLY A 35 4.61 18.21 7.53
CA GLY A 35 4.59 17.07 8.44
C GLY A 35 3.70 15.90 7.99
N SER A 36 3.98 14.71 8.56
CA SER A 36 3.33 13.43 8.25
C SER A 36 1.80 13.47 8.26
N MET A 37 1.23 14.18 9.22
CA MET A 37 -0.22 14.32 9.36
C MET A 37 -0.83 15.01 8.14
N MET A 38 -0.19 16.11 7.66
CA MET A 38 -0.68 16.85 6.50
C MET A 38 -0.51 16.05 5.21
N ILE A 39 0.60 15.33 5.05
CA ILE A 39 0.80 14.44 3.89
C ILE A 39 -0.30 13.39 3.85
N THR A 40 -0.55 12.72 4.98
CA THR A 40 -1.58 11.66 5.08
C THR A 40 -2.97 12.22 4.81
N PHE A 41 -3.34 13.34 5.46
CA PHE A 41 -4.62 14.00 5.23
C PHE A 41 -4.81 14.44 3.78
N GLY A 42 -3.83 15.14 3.23
CA GLY A 42 -3.93 15.67 1.87
C GLY A 42 -4.04 14.55 0.81
N ARG A 43 -3.30 13.45 0.98
CA ARG A 43 -3.41 12.28 0.07
C ARG A 43 -4.82 11.73 0.04
N VAL A 44 -5.44 11.48 1.21
CA VAL A 44 -6.81 10.93 1.27
C VAL A 44 -7.86 11.93 0.83
N PHE A 45 -7.64 13.21 1.09
CA PHE A 45 -8.53 14.29 0.66
C PHE A 45 -8.59 14.42 -0.86
N PHE A 46 -7.44 14.59 -1.53
CA PHE A 46 -7.41 14.67 -2.99
C PHE A 46 -7.84 13.37 -3.64
N SER A 47 -7.50 12.23 -3.05
CA SER A 47 -7.94 10.94 -3.55
C SER A 47 -9.45 10.75 -3.45
N SER A 48 -10.09 11.11 -2.34
CA SER A 48 -11.55 11.00 -2.21
C SER A 48 -12.30 11.85 -3.24
N ILE A 49 -11.82 13.07 -3.51
CA ILE A 49 -12.38 13.93 -4.56
C ILE A 49 -12.20 13.27 -5.94
N THR A 50 -10.99 12.79 -6.24
CA THR A 50 -10.67 12.13 -7.51
C THR A 50 -11.56 10.92 -7.74
N LEU A 51 -11.74 10.07 -6.71
CA LEU A 51 -12.57 8.87 -6.79
C LEU A 51 -14.05 9.20 -6.94
N TYR A 52 -14.53 10.24 -6.28
CA TYR A 52 -15.90 10.74 -6.51
C TYR A 52 -16.10 11.16 -7.96
N ILE A 53 -15.20 11.99 -8.49
CA ILE A 53 -15.25 12.44 -9.90
C ILE A 53 -15.18 11.23 -10.84
N LEU A 54 -14.27 10.29 -10.60
CA LEU A 54 -14.13 9.07 -11.41
C LEU A 54 -15.42 8.24 -11.41
N CYS A 55 -16.02 7.99 -10.24
CA CYS A 55 -17.27 7.24 -10.14
C CYS A 55 -18.40 7.95 -10.89
N ARG A 56 -18.47 9.29 -10.83
CA ARG A 56 -19.47 10.07 -11.58
C ARG A 56 -19.23 10.01 -13.08
N ALA A 57 -17.98 10.17 -13.53
CA ALA A 57 -17.61 10.13 -14.95
C ALA A 57 -17.83 8.74 -15.57
N THR A 58 -17.53 7.67 -14.84
CA THR A 58 -17.75 6.28 -15.28
C THR A 58 -19.17 5.76 -15.03
N LYS A 59 -20.08 6.61 -14.54
CA LYS A 59 -21.46 6.23 -14.14
C LYS A 59 -21.50 5.06 -13.16
N THR A 60 -20.42 4.87 -12.38
CA THR A 60 -20.34 3.84 -11.33
C THR A 60 -21.18 4.28 -10.13
N SER A 61 -22.15 3.45 -9.73
CA SER A 61 -23.00 3.76 -8.56
C SER A 61 -22.17 3.66 -7.27
N ILE A 62 -22.17 4.75 -6.50
CA ILE A 62 -21.57 4.78 -5.16
C ILE A 62 -22.53 4.30 -4.07
N LYS A 63 -23.77 3.91 -4.42
CA LYS A 63 -24.79 3.46 -3.46
C LYS A 63 -24.37 2.16 -2.79
N LEU A 64 -24.29 2.14 -1.46
CA LEU A 64 -24.04 0.93 -0.68
C LEU A 64 -25.30 0.10 -0.49
N LYS A 65 -25.13 -1.22 -0.35
CA LYS A 65 -26.22 -2.17 -0.17
C LYS A 65 -26.84 -2.09 1.23
N SER A 66 -26.06 -1.70 2.24
CA SER A 66 -26.52 -1.63 3.62
C SER A 66 -25.83 -0.52 4.42
N ARG A 67 -26.50 -0.05 5.50
CA ARG A 67 -25.89 0.86 6.48
C ARG A 67 -24.73 0.19 7.26
N ALA A 68 -24.79 -1.12 7.42
CA ALA A 68 -23.71 -1.87 8.04
C ALA A 68 -22.43 -1.84 7.20
N ASP A 69 -22.53 -1.85 5.87
CA ASP A 69 -21.38 -1.72 5.00
C ASP A 69 -20.77 -0.32 5.09
N LEU A 70 -21.60 0.73 5.22
CA LEU A 70 -21.08 2.07 5.47
C LEU A 70 -20.26 2.13 6.76
N LEU A 71 -20.79 1.61 7.87
CA LEU A 71 -20.08 1.58 9.15
C LEU A 71 -18.75 0.82 9.04
N ARG A 72 -18.76 -0.34 8.39
CA ARG A 72 -17.54 -1.14 8.19
C ARG A 72 -16.51 -0.41 7.33
N LEU A 73 -16.93 0.26 6.24
CA LEU A 73 -16.05 1.06 5.38
C LEU A 73 -15.49 2.28 6.12
N VAL A 74 -16.27 2.90 7.01
CA VAL A 74 -15.77 3.98 7.88
C VAL A 74 -14.69 3.44 8.84
N ILE A 75 -14.91 2.27 9.45
CA ILE A 75 -13.89 1.60 10.27
C ILE A 75 -12.64 1.30 9.44
N THR A 76 -12.81 0.78 8.22
CA THR A 76 -11.69 0.50 7.31
C THR A 76 -10.92 1.78 6.97
N GLY A 77 -11.61 2.90 6.78
CA GLY A 77 -10.99 4.22 6.57
C GLY A 77 -10.21 4.73 7.79
N ALA A 78 -10.71 4.48 9.00
CA ALA A 78 -9.97 4.81 10.22
C ALA A 78 -8.70 3.93 10.35
N VAL A 79 -8.78 2.64 10.01
CA VAL A 79 -7.62 1.73 9.94
C VAL A 79 -6.62 2.21 8.89
N LEU A 80 -7.08 2.67 7.72
CA LEU A 80 -6.24 3.26 6.68
C LEU A 80 -5.50 4.51 7.18
N ALA A 81 -6.20 5.41 7.88
CA ALA A 81 -5.58 6.61 8.46
C ALA A 81 -4.49 6.24 9.48
N LEU A 82 -4.79 5.27 10.37
CA LEU A 82 -3.83 4.76 11.35
C LEU A 82 -2.63 4.10 10.67
N HIS A 83 -2.85 3.29 9.63
CA HIS A 83 -1.79 2.65 8.86
C HIS A 83 -0.81 3.67 8.29
N TRP A 84 -1.28 4.64 7.52
CA TRP A 84 -0.39 5.61 6.88
C TRP A 84 0.28 6.54 7.88
N PHE A 85 -0.45 6.98 8.92
CA PHE A 85 0.16 7.76 9.97
C PHE A 85 1.28 6.99 10.67
N SER A 86 1.03 5.74 11.07
CA SER A 86 2.02 4.93 11.77
C SER A 86 3.24 4.59 10.89
N PHE A 87 3.05 4.38 9.57
CA PHE A 87 4.16 4.20 8.64
C PHE A 87 5.06 5.44 8.59
N ILE A 88 4.45 6.60 8.32
CA ILE A 88 5.21 7.86 8.21
C ILE A 88 5.87 8.21 9.54
N GLU A 89 5.19 7.96 10.67
CA GLU A 89 5.76 8.21 11.99
C GLU A 89 6.94 7.30 12.30
N SER A 90 6.88 6.01 11.91
CA SER A 90 8.03 5.09 12.00
C SER A 90 9.23 5.62 11.23
N VAL A 91 9.02 6.07 9.99
CA VAL A 91 10.08 6.67 9.17
C VAL A 91 10.66 7.93 9.81
N ARG A 92 9.82 8.78 10.41
CA ARG A 92 10.21 10.05 11.01
C ARG A 92 11.03 9.90 12.28
N ILE A 93 10.65 8.99 13.19
CA ILE A 93 11.29 8.85 14.50
C ILE A 93 12.42 7.82 14.53
N ALA A 94 12.55 7.00 13.50
CA ALA A 94 13.65 6.07 13.35
C ALA A 94 14.43 6.37 12.05
N SER A 95 14.04 5.70 10.95
CA SER A 95 14.62 5.94 9.63
C SER A 95 13.71 5.36 8.54
N VAL A 96 13.94 5.73 7.28
CA VAL A 96 13.27 5.12 6.12
C VAL A 96 13.51 3.60 6.11
N ALA A 97 14.72 3.18 6.45
CA ALA A 97 15.10 1.79 6.55
C ALA A 97 14.24 1.01 7.55
N VAL A 98 14.15 1.50 8.79
CA VAL A 98 13.36 0.86 9.85
C VAL A 98 11.89 0.81 9.45
N GLY A 99 11.33 1.92 8.96
CA GLY A 99 9.93 1.96 8.49
C GLY A 99 9.66 0.95 7.38
N THR A 100 10.52 0.88 6.36
CA THR A 100 10.35 -0.02 5.21
C THR A 100 10.50 -1.49 5.60
N ILE A 101 11.53 -1.85 6.38
CA ILE A 101 11.76 -3.24 6.81
C ILE A 101 10.59 -3.72 7.69
N THR A 102 10.18 -2.92 8.67
CA THR A 102 9.08 -3.29 9.56
C THR A 102 7.77 -3.39 8.82
N PHE A 103 7.46 -2.44 7.94
CA PHE A 103 6.27 -2.53 7.09
C PHE A 103 6.29 -3.77 6.18
N SER A 104 7.45 -4.16 5.64
CA SER A 104 7.59 -5.35 4.78
C SER A 104 7.28 -6.67 5.50
N THR A 105 7.02 -6.66 6.80
CA THR A 105 6.51 -7.82 7.54
C THR A 105 5.00 -8.06 7.33
N PHE A 106 4.25 -7.10 6.72
CA PHE A 106 2.79 -7.24 6.56
C PHE A 106 2.37 -8.51 5.79
N PRO A 107 3.10 -9.04 4.77
CA PRO A 107 2.72 -10.28 4.13
C PRO A 107 2.76 -11.48 5.08
N LEU A 108 3.62 -11.46 6.10
CA LEU A 108 3.61 -12.49 7.15
C LEU A 108 2.31 -12.41 7.97
N PHE A 109 1.90 -11.21 8.40
CA PHE A 109 0.60 -11.04 9.08
C PHE A 109 -0.55 -11.54 8.22
N VAL A 110 -0.59 -11.17 6.94
CA VAL A 110 -1.62 -11.65 6.01
C VAL A 110 -1.58 -13.18 5.92
N THR A 111 -0.40 -13.77 5.76
CA THR A 111 -0.21 -15.22 5.61
C THR A 111 -0.85 -16.03 6.75
N PHE A 112 -0.84 -15.49 7.98
CA PHE A 112 -1.46 -16.17 9.12
C PHE A 112 -2.91 -15.75 9.37
N ILE A 113 -3.29 -14.51 9.09
CA ILE A 113 -4.64 -14.00 9.37
C ILE A 113 -5.63 -14.39 8.25
N GLU A 114 -5.21 -14.36 6.97
CA GLU A 114 -6.07 -14.64 5.82
C GLU A 114 -6.73 -16.03 5.90
N PRO A 115 -5.99 -17.13 6.18
CA PRO A 115 -6.59 -18.46 6.31
C PRO A 115 -7.63 -18.55 7.43
N VAL A 116 -7.39 -17.89 8.55
CA VAL A 116 -8.34 -17.84 9.68
C VAL A 116 -9.59 -17.04 9.29
N MET A 117 -9.42 -15.87 8.68
CA MET A 117 -10.54 -14.97 8.33
C MET A 117 -11.43 -15.55 7.23
N PHE A 118 -10.85 -16.22 6.25
CA PHE A 118 -11.56 -16.77 5.07
C PHE A 118 -11.76 -18.29 5.13
N ARG A 119 -11.36 -18.96 6.22
CA ARG A 119 -11.41 -20.41 6.40
C ARG A 119 -10.69 -21.18 5.29
N GLU A 120 -9.55 -20.66 4.86
CA GLU A 120 -8.69 -21.25 3.85
C GLU A 120 -7.54 -22.03 4.52
N LYS A 121 -6.85 -22.88 3.73
CA LYS A 121 -5.67 -23.61 4.23
C LYS A 121 -4.43 -22.71 4.16
N LEU A 122 -3.61 -22.74 5.21
CA LEU A 122 -2.30 -22.14 5.21
C LEU A 122 -1.41 -22.83 4.16
N ARG A 123 -0.81 -22.07 3.28
CA ARG A 123 0.09 -22.57 2.23
C ARG A 123 1.55 -22.32 2.65
N LEU A 124 2.29 -23.39 2.92
CA LEU A 124 3.72 -23.31 3.28
C LEU A 124 4.53 -22.53 2.25
N LYS A 125 4.22 -22.70 0.96
CA LYS A 125 4.81 -21.96 -0.15
C LYS A 125 4.72 -20.43 0.06
N SER A 126 3.56 -19.93 0.48
CA SER A 126 3.37 -18.49 0.71
C SER A 126 4.13 -18.00 1.95
N VAL A 127 4.27 -18.84 2.97
CA VAL A 127 5.13 -18.52 4.13
C VAL A 127 6.58 -18.36 3.68
N ILE A 128 7.09 -19.30 2.88
CA ILE A 128 8.45 -19.26 2.35
C ILE A 128 8.65 -18.02 1.48
N CYS A 129 7.73 -17.74 0.56
CA CYS A 129 7.80 -16.54 -0.29
C CYS A 129 7.79 -15.25 0.53
N ALA A 130 6.96 -15.15 1.58
CA ALA A 130 6.91 -13.97 2.44
C ALA A 130 8.23 -13.79 3.24
N ILE A 131 8.84 -14.87 3.71
CA ILE A 131 10.15 -14.83 4.37
C ILE A 131 11.25 -14.42 3.39
N VAL A 132 11.30 -15.00 2.20
CA VAL A 132 12.30 -14.64 1.17
C VAL A 132 12.14 -13.19 0.74
N MET A 133 10.89 -12.70 0.60
CA MET A 133 10.60 -11.30 0.33
C MET A 133 11.17 -10.39 1.43
N LEU A 134 10.94 -10.73 2.69
CA LEU A 134 11.45 -9.96 3.83
C LEU A 134 12.98 -9.94 3.86
N ILE A 135 13.64 -11.08 3.58
CA ILE A 135 15.11 -11.15 3.47
C ILE A 135 15.59 -10.24 2.33
N GLY A 136 14.94 -10.28 1.16
CA GLY A 136 15.29 -9.43 0.02
C GLY A 136 15.19 -7.94 0.36
N VAL A 137 14.11 -7.51 1.03
CA VAL A 137 13.94 -6.13 1.49
C VAL A 137 14.99 -5.75 2.54
N PHE A 138 15.31 -6.64 3.48
CA PHE A 138 16.37 -6.41 4.46
C PHE A 138 17.74 -6.23 3.81
N VAL A 139 18.08 -7.04 2.80
CA VAL A 139 19.32 -6.90 2.03
C VAL A 139 19.34 -5.59 1.25
N LEU A 140 18.20 -5.15 0.72
CA LEU A 140 18.05 -3.96 -0.12
C LEU A 140 18.32 -2.66 0.67
N VAL A 141 17.91 -2.61 1.94
CA VAL A 141 18.00 -1.41 2.77
C VAL A 141 19.44 -1.17 3.26
N PRO A 142 20.00 0.06 3.18
CA PRO A 142 21.33 0.40 3.69
C PRO A 142 21.47 0.14 5.19
N LEU A 143 22.58 -0.49 5.60
CA LEU A 143 22.82 -0.78 7.03
C LEU A 143 23.10 0.48 7.86
N ASP A 144 23.68 1.50 7.23
CA ASP A 144 23.99 2.78 7.90
C ASP A 144 22.71 3.48 8.38
N ASP A 145 21.62 3.28 7.68
CA ASP A 145 20.29 3.79 8.07
C ASP A 145 19.70 3.04 9.29
N LEU A 146 20.25 1.88 9.66
CA LEU A 146 19.85 1.15 10.87
C LEU A 146 20.46 1.76 12.14
N ALA A 147 21.46 2.64 12.04
CA ALA A 147 22.00 3.37 13.19
C ALA A 147 20.95 4.25 13.91
N GLY A 148 19.87 4.63 13.22
CA GLY A 148 18.69 5.30 13.78
C GLY A 148 17.70 4.36 14.47
N PHE A 149 18.09 3.17 14.94
CA PHE A 149 17.19 2.23 15.59
C PHE A 149 16.51 2.86 16.79
N SER A 150 15.17 2.88 16.75
CA SER A 150 14.32 3.36 17.82
C SER A 150 13.26 2.30 18.13
N PRO A 151 13.14 1.82 19.39
CA PRO A 151 12.07 0.91 19.78
C PRO A 151 10.67 1.44 19.46
N ALA A 152 10.46 2.76 19.61
CA ALA A 152 9.20 3.41 19.24
C ALA A 152 8.99 3.39 17.72
N GLY A 153 10.02 3.65 16.92
CA GLY A 153 9.97 3.54 15.46
C GLY A 153 9.64 2.14 14.99
N LEU A 154 10.25 1.12 15.61
CA LEU A 154 9.92 -0.29 15.37
C LEU A 154 8.45 -0.58 15.68
N ALA A 155 7.95 -0.13 16.84
CA ALA A 155 6.57 -0.35 17.25
C ALA A 155 5.57 0.30 16.27
N TRP A 156 5.82 1.54 15.83
CA TRP A 156 5.01 2.22 14.82
C TRP A 156 5.03 1.48 13.48
N GLY A 157 6.19 1.02 13.03
CA GLY A 157 6.31 0.26 11.79
C GLY A 157 5.59 -1.09 11.83
N MET A 158 5.68 -1.82 12.94
CA MET A 158 4.93 -3.07 13.16
C MET A 158 3.41 -2.82 13.22
N LEU A 159 2.97 -1.74 13.87
CA LEU A 159 1.57 -1.33 13.87
C LEU A 159 1.09 -1.01 12.45
N SER A 160 1.92 -0.32 11.66
CA SER A 160 1.62 -0.06 10.25
C SER A 160 1.48 -1.35 9.45
N ALA A 161 2.37 -2.33 9.63
CA ALA A 161 2.30 -3.62 8.95
C ALA A 161 1.03 -4.39 9.32
N LEU A 162 0.69 -4.46 10.61
CA LEU A 162 -0.51 -5.14 11.10
C LEU A 162 -1.79 -4.46 10.58
N THR A 163 -1.86 -3.14 10.68
CA THR A 163 -3.03 -2.37 10.21
C THR A 163 -3.22 -2.48 8.70
N TYR A 164 -2.13 -2.52 7.91
CA TYR A 164 -2.22 -2.76 6.47
C TYR A 164 -2.66 -4.17 6.12
N ALA A 165 -2.22 -5.17 6.87
CA ALA A 165 -2.70 -6.54 6.70
C ALA A 165 -4.21 -6.62 6.94
N LEU A 166 -4.70 -6.06 8.04
CA LEU A 166 -6.14 -6.00 8.35
C LEU A 166 -6.92 -5.22 7.28
N LEU A 167 -6.42 -4.04 6.88
CA LEU A 167 -7.00 -3.22 5.82
C LEU A 167 -7.15 -4.02 4.51
N SER A 168 -6.08 -4.69 4.06
CA SER A 168 -6.08 -5.46 2.82
C SER A 168 -7.05 -6.64 2.86
N LEU A 169 -7.18 -7.31 4.01
CA LEU A 169 -8.14 -8.40 4.21
C LEU A 169 -9.60 -7.90 4.22
N MET A 170 -9.85 -6.74 4.84
CA MET A 170 -11.16 -6.09 4.79
C MET A 170 -11.50 -5.68 3.35
N ASN A 171 -10.53 -5.13 2.61
CA ASN A 171 -10.68 -4.73 1.22
C ASN A 171 -10.97 -5.91 0.29
N ARG A 172 -10.35 -7.08 0.50
CA ARG A 172 -10.70 -8.32 -0.21
C ARG A 172 -12.19 -8.65 -0.03
N ARG A 173 -12.72 -8.52 1.19
CA ARG A 173 -14.13 -8.78 1.47
C ARG A 173 -15.06 -7.81 0.73
N PHE A 174 -14.72 -6.52 0.72
CA PHE A 174 -15.52 -5.50 0.04
C PHE A 174 -15.40 -5.55 -1.48
N SER A 175 -14.21 -5.85 -2.02
CA SER A 175 -13.97 -5.95 -3.47
C SER A 175 -14.80 -7.04 -4.15
N ALA A 176 -15.25 -8.06 -3.38
CA ALA A 176 -16.18 -9.07 -3.86
C ALA A 176 -17.61 -8.52 -4.12
N VAL A 177 -17.97 -7.40 -3.49
CA VAL A 177 -19.33 -6.83 -3.48
C VAL A 177 -19.43 -5.52 -4.24
N TYR A 178 -18.37 -4.68 -4.15
CA TYR A 178 -18.31 -3.34 -4.69
C TYR A 178 -17.10 -3.17 -5.63
N PRO A 179 -17.17 -2.27 -6.62
CA PRO A 179 -15.99 -1.86 -7.38
C PRO A 179 -14.92 -1.27 -6.45
N GLY A 180 -13.64 -1.55 -6.74
CA GLY A 180 -12.52 -1.05 -5.92
C GLY A 180 -12.51 0.47 -5.78
N SER A 181 -12.89 1.22 -6.83
CA SER A 181 -13.02 2.68 -6.77
C SER A 181 -14.06 3.15 -5.74
N VAL A 182 -15.16 2.41 -5.57
CA VAL A 182 -16.20 2.71 -4.58
C VAL A 182 -15.71 2.39 -3.17
N VAL A 183 -15.05 1.24 -2.99
CA VAL A 183 -14.43 0.88 -1.70
C VAL A 183 -13.45 1.97 -1.26
N CYS A 184 -12.48 2.30 -2.13
CA CYS A 184 -11.47 3.31 -1.86
C CYS A 184 -12.08 4.71 -1.64
N PHE A 185 -13.16 5.07 -2.35
CA PHE A 185 -13.84 6.35 -2.12
C PHE A 185 -14.33 6.48 -0.68
N TYR A 186 -15.03 5.46 -0.16
CA TYR A 186 -15.54 5.51 1.21
C TYR A 186 -14.43 5.45 2.26
N GLU A 187 -13.43 4.61 2.07
CA GLU A 187 -12.28 4.50 2.99
C GLU A 187 -11.50 5.79 3.10
N GLN A 188 -11.17 6.39 1.95
CA GLN A 188 -10.36 7.59 1.93
C GLN A 188 -11.15 8.83 2.36
N SER A 189 -12.44 8.87 2.06
CA SER A 189 -13.33 9.90 2.61
C SER A 189 -13.43 9.79 4.13
N ALA A 190 -13.59 8.58 4.67
CA ALA A 190 -13.63 8.35 6.10
C ALA A 190 -12.28 8.69 6.76
N ALA A 191 -11.16 8.30 6.15
CA ALA A 191 -9.82 8.66 6.62
C ALA A 191 -9.62 10.19 6.65
N ALA A 192 -10.08 10.91 5.62
CA ALA A 192 -10.01 12.37 5.58
C ALA A 192 -10.82 13.00 6.71
N VAL A 193 -12.04 12.50 6.97
CA VAL A 193 -12.88 12.99 8.08
C VAL A 193 -12.22 12.71 9.43
N VAL A 194 -11.62 11.53 9.64
CA VAL A 194 -10.93 11.16 10.87
C VAL A 194 -9.69 12.06 11.11
N LEU A 195 -8.94 12.38 10.06
CA LEU A 195 -7.71 13.18 10.16
C LEU A 195 -7.94 14.69 10.23
N LEU A 196 -9.08 15.17 9.74
CA LEU A 196 -9.40 16.59 9.67
C LEU A 196 -9.27 17.34 11.02
N PRO A 197 -9.80 16.83 12.15
CA PRO A 197 -9.66 17.49 13.44
C PRO A 197 -8.18 17.67 13.86
N PHE A 198 -7.34 16.67 13.59
CA PHE A 198 -5.92 16.73 13.94
C PHE A 198 -5.19 17.79 13.11
N VAL A 199 -5.44 17.86 11.82
CA VAL A 199 -4.86 18.89 10.94
C VAL A 199 -5.35 20.29 11.35
N ALA A 200 -6.63 20.43 11.69
CA ALA A 200 -7.22 21.69 12.12
C ALA A 200 -6.60 22.22 13.43
N VAL A 201 -6.25 21.31 14.36
CA VAL A 201 -5.59 21.65 15.62
C VAL A 201 -4.10 21.95 15.43
N MET A 202 -3.39 21.07 14.68
CA MET A 202 -1.94 21.17 14.48
C MET A 202 -1.54 22.34 13.57
N ARG A 203 -2.41 22.75 12.65
CA ARG A 203 -2.18 23.83 11.66
C ARG A 203 -0.79 23.78 11.02
N PRO A 204 -0.40 22.66 10.40
CA PRO A 204 0.93 22.51 9.83
C PRO A 204 1.18 23.56 8.75
N ALA A 205 2.41 24.08 8.69
CA ALA A 205 2.81 24.95 7.60
C ALA A 205 2.84 24.15 6.30
N VAL A 206 2.30 24.73 5.22
CA VAL A 206 2.19 24.10 3.89
C VAL A 206 2.55 25.11 2.83
N THR A 207 3.45 24.74 1.93
CA THR A 207 3.82 25.55 0.77
C THR A 207 2.94 25.21 -0.44
N GLY A 208 2.94 26.07 -1.47
CA GLY A 208 2.25 25.76 -2.74
C GLY A 208 2.81 24.53 -3.45
N ILE A 209 4.12 24.28 -3.30
CA ILE A 209 4.78 23.07 -3.81
C ILE A 209 4.28 21.83 -3.07
N ASP A 210 4.19 21.89 -1.74
CA ASP A 210 3.65 20.78 -0.94
C ASP A 210 2.24 20.42 -1.39
N ILE A 211 1.36 21.40 -1.58
CA ILE A 211 -0.03 21.16 -2.04
C ILE A 211 -0.03 20.45 -3.39
N THR A 212 0.80 20.90 -4.33
CA THR A 212 0.88 20.32 -5.68
C THR A 212 1.37 18.87 -5.62
N LEU A 213 2.45 18.60 -4.90
CA LEU A 213 3.00 17.25 -4.76
C LEU A 213 2.04 16.31 -4.02
N ILE A 214 1.38 16.80 -2.97
CA ILE A 214 0.36 16.04 -2.23
C ILE A 214 -0.86 15.75 -3.13
N ALA A 215 -1.28 16.69 -3.97
CA ALA A 215 -2.35 16.46 -4.94
C ALA A 215 -1.96 15.38 -5.96
N VAL A 216 -0.74 15.40 -6.50
CA VAL A 216 -0.22 14.36 -7.39
C VAL A 216 -0.19 13.00 -6.67
N LEU A 217 0.30 12.96 -5.43
CA LEU A 217 0.25 11.75 -4.60
C LEU A 217 -1.19 11.25 -4.40
N GLY A 218 -2.12 12.15 -4.11
CA GLY A 218 -3.52 11.84 -3.90
C GLY A 218 -4.19 11.25 -5.14
N VAL A 219 -3.94 11.84 -6.31
CA VAL A 219 -4.57 11.41 -7.57
C VAL A 219 -3.97 10.09 -8.08
N PHE A 220 -2.66 10.04 -8.26
CA PHE A 220 -2.01 8.91 -8.93
C PHE A 220 -1.59 7.80 -7.96
N CYS A 221 -0.85 8.16 -6.91
CA CYS A 221 -0.27 7.19 -6.01
C CYS A 221 -1.23 6.75 -4.89
N THR A 222 -2.43 7.34 -4.84
CA THR A 222 -3.45 7.00 -3.87
C THR A 222 -4.75 6.60 -4.56
N ALA A 223 -5.46 7.49 -5.24
CA ALA A 223 -6.75 7.16 -5.87
C ALA A 223 -6.60 6.04 -6.91
N LEU A 224 -5.74 6.24 -7.91
CA LEU A 224 -5.54 5.27 -8.98
C LEU A 224 -4.88 3.99 -8.45
N ALA A 225 -3.75 4.11 -7.77
CA ALA A 225 -2.99 2.96 -7.30
C ALA A 225 -3.79 2.08 -6.33
N HIS A 226 -4.44 2.67 -5.32
CA HIS A 226 -5.23 1.90 -4.35
C HIS A 226 -6.47 1.27 -5.00
N SER A 227 -7.13 1.97 -5.93
CA SER A 227 -8.26 1.40 -6.67
C SER A 227 -7.87 0.19 -7.51
N LEU A 228 -6.71 0.22 -8.19
CA LEU A 228 -6.16 -0.92 -8.93
C LEU A 228 -5.87 -2.09 -7.98
N PHE A 229 -5.18 -1.81 -6.87
CA PHE A 229 -4.84 -2.81 -5.87
C PHE A 229 -6.11 -3.47 -5.28
N VAL A 230 -7.05 -2.68 -4.77
CA VAL A 230 -8.30 -3.19 -4.18
C VAL A 230 -9.16 -3.93 -5.20
N SER A 231 -9.22 -3.45 -6.44
CA SER A 231 -9.96 -4.14 -7.51
C SER A 231 -9.41 -5.54 -7.80
N SER A 232 -8.09 -5.70 -7.76
CA SER A 232 -7.43 -6.99 -8.00
C SER A 232 -7.73 -8.02 -6.90
N LEU A 233 -7.92 -7.57 -5.65
CA LEU A 233 -8.24 -8.44 -4.50
C LEU A 233 -9.58 -9.19 -4.64
N ARG A 234 -10.38 -8.85 -5.64
CA ARG A 234 -11.59 -9.59 -5.96
C ARG A 234 -11.28 -11.04 -6.36
N ARG A 235 -10.15 -11.30 -6.99
CA ARG A 235 -9.76 -12.61 -7.52
C ARG A 235 -8.39 -13.08 -7.02
N VAL A 236 -7.49 -12.16 -6.73
CA VAL A 236 -6.16 -12.46 -6.20
C VAL A 236 -6.19 -12.48 -4.68
N LYS A 237 -5.54 -13.45 -4.07
CA LYS A 237 -5.40 -13.53 -2.61
C LYS A 237 -4.58 -12.36 -2.07
N VAL A 238 -4.93 -11.87 -0.87
CA VAL A 238 -4.20 -10.77 -0.23
C VAL A 238 -2.74 -11.16 0.02
N GLN A 239 -2.49 -12.43 0.35
CA GLN A 239 -1.16 -12.99 0.53
C GLN A 239 -0.30 -12.84 -0.73
N THR A 240 -0.81 -13.21 -1.91
CA THR A 240 -0.14 -13.04 -3.20
C THR A 240 0.07 -11.57 -3.53
N ALA A 241 -0.97 -10.75 -3.36
CA ALA A 241 -0.89 -9.30 -3.58
C ALA A 241 0.15 -8.64 -2.65
N GLY A 242 0.24 -9.11 -1.40
CA GLY A 242 1.21 -8.64 -0.41
C GLY A 242 2.66 -8.96 -0.79
N ILE A 243 2.92 -10.17 -1.30
CA ILE A 243 4.26 -10.54 -1.77
C ILE A 243 4.66 -9.69 -2.98
N ILE A 244 3.74 -9.49 -3.92
CA ILE A 244 4.00 -8.62 -5.09
C ILE A 244 4.20 -7.16 -4.66
N ALA A 245 3.51 -6.71 -3.62
CA ALA A 245 3.67 -5.35 -3.09
C ALA A 245 5.11 -5.06 -2.60
N GLY A 246 5.88 -6.08 -2.22
CA GLY A 246 7.32 -5.92 -1.92
C GLY A 246 8.13 -5.34 -3.10
N MET A 247 7.64 -5.44 -4.33
CA MET A 247 8.24 -4.77 -5.50
C MET A 247 8.22 -3.24 -5.43
N GLU A 248 7.45 -2.65 -4.52
CA GLU A 248 7.42 -1.21 -4.29
C GLU A 248 8.83 -0.63 -4.10
N SER A 249 9.65 -1.29 -3.28
CA SER A 249 11.03 -0.86 -3.03
C SER A 249 11.90 -0.94 -4.29
N VAL A 250 11.73 -1.98 -5.10
CA VAL A 250 12.48 -2.13 -6.38
C VAL A 250 12.07 -1.04 -7.38
N TYR A 251 10.76 -0.82 -7.54
CA TYR A 251 10.27 0.26 -8.40
C TYR A 251 10.70 1.64 -7.89
N GLY A 252 10.70 1.84 -6.57
CA GLY A 252 11.20 3.08 -5.95
C GLY A 252 12.67 3.35 -6.30
N ILE A 253 13.54 2.35 -6.22
CA ILE A 253 14.96 2.46 -6.58
C ILE A 253 15.13 2.76 -8.07
N ILE A 254 14.44 2.03 -8.95
CA ILE A 254 14.49 2.27 -10.39
C ILE A 254 14.07 3.71 -10.71
N LEU A 255 12.96 4.15 -10.13
CA LEU A 255 12.46 5.52 -10.34
C LEU A 255 13.40 6.57 -9.74
N ALA A 256 14.01 6.32 -8.57
CA ALA A 256 15.01 7.22 -7.99
C ALA A 256 16.25 7.32 -8.89
N ALA A 257 16.71 6.21 -9.47
CA ALA A 257 17.83 6.21 -10.41
C ALA A 257 17.52 7.03 -11.67
N LEU A 258 16.33 6.88 -12.23
CA LEU A 258 15.92 7.56 -13.45
C LEU A 258 15.60 9.06 -13.24
N VAL A 259 14.88 9.38 -12.18
CA VAL A 259 14.35 10.75 -11.94
C VAL A 259 15.35 11.59 -11.14
N LEU A 260 15.96 11.02 -10.08
CA LEU A 260 16.87 11.73 -9.20
C LEU A 260 18.34 11.53 -9.57
N LYS A 261 18.62 10.72 -10.62
CA LYS A 261 19.99 10.37 -11.07
C LYS A 261 20.84 9.74 -9.96
N MET A 262 20.23 8.98 -9.07
CA MET A 262 20.88 8.25 -7.98
C MET A 262 21.11 6.81 -8.42
N PRO A 263 22.33 6.41 -8.84
CA PRO A 263 22.56 5.03 -9.30
C PRO A 263 22.40 4.05 -8.14
N PRO A 264 21.81 2.86 -8.38
CA PRO A 264 21.64 1.87 -7.34
C PRO A 264 22.99 1.31 -6.89
N THR A 265 23.11 1.04 -5.61
CA THR A 265 24.27 0.38 -5.00
C THR A 265 24.28 -1.11 -5.33
N ALA A 266 25.42 -1.80 -5.20
CA ALA A 266 25.51 -3.26 -5.36
C ALA A 266 24.56 -4.00 -4.42
N ARG A 267 24.36 -3.49 -3.20
CA ARG A 267 23.43 -4.03 -2.22
C ARG A 267 21.96 -3.92 -2.68
N GLU A 268 21.57 -2.77 -3.21
CA GLU A 268 20.24 -2.55 -3.77
C GLU A 268 19.98 -3.45 -4.99
N LEU A 269 20.99 -3.71 -5.81
CA LEU A 269 20.90 -4.65 -6.92
C LEU A 269 20.67 -6.08 -6.46
N ILE A 270 21.41 -6.55 -5.44
CA ILE A 270 21.27 -7.91 -4.88
C ILE A 270 19.91 -8.08 -4.22
N GLY A 271 19.54 -7.18 -3.29
CA GLY A 271 18.24 -7.22 -2.62
C GLY A 271 17.09 -7.10 -3.60
N GLY A 272 17.22 -6.21 -4.59
CA GLY A 272 16.24 -6.03 -5.67
C GLY A 272 16.07 -7.30 -6.54
N ALA A 273 17.15 -8.01 -6.83
CA ALA A 273 17.09 -9.28 -7.56
C ALA A 273 16.34 -10.38 -6.77
N ILE A 274 16.53 -10.47 -5.45
CA ILE A 274 15.79 -11.40 -4.57
C ILE A 274 14.29 -11.03 -4.57
N VAL A 275 13.95 -9.76 -4.36
CA VAL A 275 12.57 -9.27 -4.34
C VAL A 275 11.88 -9.50 -5.68
N LEU A 276 12.55 -9.18 -6.79
CA LEU A 276 12.04 -9.42 -8.14
C LEU A 276 11.83 -10.92 -8.41
N GLY A 277 12.79 -11.76 -8.03
CA GLY A 277 12.73 -13.21 -8.22
C GLY A 277 11.53 -13.83 -7.51
N VAL A 278 11.32 -13.52 -6.23
CA VAL A 278 10.19 -14.06 -5.46
C VAL A 278 8.84 -13.49 -5.94
N SER A 279 8.79 -12.23 -6.35
CA SER A 279 7.57 -11.62 -6.91
C SER A 279 7.17 -12.25 -8.24
N LEU A 280 8.12 -12.45 -9.16
CA LEU A 280 7.89 -13.14 -10.43
C LEU A 280 7.46 -14.59 -10.24
N TYR A 281 8.13 -15.32 -9.34
CA TYR A 281 7.74 -16.69 -8.99
C TYR A 281 6.29 -16.75 -8.47
N THR A 282 5.92 -15.84 -7.56
CA THR A 282 4.59 -15.77 -6.98
C THR A 282 3.54 -15.45 -8.07
N THR A 283 3.83 -14.45 -8.92
CA THR A 283 2.96 -14.04 -10.04
C THR A 283 2.71 -15.20 -11.03
N ILE A 284 3.78 -15.87 -11.45
CA ILE A 284 3.68 -17.01 -12.40
C ILE A 284 2.93 -18.18 -11.76
N SER A 285 3.21 -18.46 -10.50
CA SER A 285 2.59 -19.56 -9.80
C SER A 285 1.09 -19.36 -9.59
N GLU A 286 0.68 -18.16 -9.18
CA GLU A 286 -0.75 -17.82 -9.02
C GLU A 286 -1.50 -17.90 -10.36
N ASN A 287 -0.87 -17.46 -11.45
CA ASN A 287 -1.47 -17.55 -12.79
C ASN A 287 -1.62 -18.99 -13.30
N ARG A 288 -0.75 -19.92 -12.84
CA ARG A 288 -0.86 -21.35 -13.19
C ARG A 288 -1.93 -22.08 -12.40
N GLU A 289 -2.17 -21.67 -11.15
CA GLU A 289 -3.16 -22.29 -10.26
C GLU A 289 -4.60 -21.79 -10.51
N ALA A 290 -4.79 -20.70 -11.28
CA ALA A 290 -6.08 -20.12 -11.66
C ALA A 290 -6.71 -20.81 -12.88
#